data_dd4e522f49c5f7d9d3c7f8807622fe44
#
_entry.id   dd4e522f49c5f7d9d3c7f8807622fe44
#
_cell.length_a   1.000
_cell.length_b   1.000
_cell.length_c   1.000
_cell.angle_alpha   90.00
_cell.angle_beta   90.00
_cell.angle_gamma   90.00
#
_symmetry.space_group_name_H-M   'P 1'
#
loop_
_entity.id
_entity.type
_entity.pdbx_description
1 polymer ?
#
loop_
_entity_poly.entity_id
_entity_poly.type
_entity_poly.pdbx_seq_one_letter_code
_entity_poly.pdbx_strand_id
1 'polypeptide(L)'
;KIGGCSQFAFLPKMKIIFMDYMAIADEYKKNSIFYPFFSMLMLYFNDTGLDNSYFITEIGAQNNDKYVDHDSAFLRKVLAMENFSIIDSPYFQPCLGNNKIGSNIDAHLYLKTSAPLNKLSKELFLKLLREILYEHYDSWYKIMLSNSEYKEYHQYIVNEYERIESAITLNDKIELIDCVSS
;
A
#
# COMPACT_ATOMS: atom_id res chain seq x y z
N LYS A 1 -2.22 -28.76 1.14
CA LYS A 1 -2.66 -27.81 2.17
C LYS A 1 -2.10 -26.43 1.80
N ILE A 2 -2.95 -25.39 1.74
CA ILE A 2 -2.51 -24.01 1.40
C ILE A 2 -2.00 -23.38 2.69
N GLY A 3 -0.75 -22.93 2.70
CA GLY A 3 -0.09 -22.33 3.86
C GLY A 3 -0.24 -20.81 3.95
N GLY A 4 -0.55 -20.14 2.84
CA GLY A 4 -0.74 -18.70 2.76
C GLY A 4 -1.18 -18.26 1.37
N CYS A 5 -1.56 -17.01 1.24
CA CYS A 5 -1.88 -16.35 -0.02
C CYS A 5 -1.50 -14.89 0.02
N SER A 6 -1.27 -14.31 -1.14
CA SER A 6 -1.09 -12.88 -1.33
C SER A 6 -1.81 -12.42 -2.59
N GLN A 7 -2.31 -11.20 -2.56
CA GLN A 7 -2.96 -10.54 -3.68
C GLN A 7 -2.15 -9.32 -4.08
N PHE A 8 -1.87 -9.22 -5.37
CA PHE A 8 -1.15 -8.08 -5.96
C PHE A 8 -1.94 -7.54 -7.14
N ALA A 9 -1.94 -6.21 -7.27
CA ALA A 9 -2.38 -5.53 -8.46
C ALA A 9 -1.15 -5.00 -9.24
N PHE A 10 -1.13 -5.20 -10.55
CA PHE A 10 -0.15 -4.56 -11.41
C PHE A 10 -0.80 -3.37 -12.12
N LEU A 11 -0.28 -2.16 -11.87
CA LEU A 11 -0.75 -0.92 -12.45
C LEU A 11 0.24 -0.48 -13.54
N PRO A 12 -0.06 -0.76 -14.81
CA PRO A 12 0.93 -0.75 -15.88
C PRO A 12 1.44 0.64 -16.26
N LYS A 13 0.64 1.71 -16.12
CA LYS A 13 1.04 3.07 -16.50
C LYS A 13 2.28 3.56 -15.76
N MET A 14 2.35 3.28 -14.46
CA MET A 14 3.47 3.67 -13.61
C MET A 14 4.35 2.47 -13.24
N LYS A 15 4.06 1.27 -13.76
CA LYS A 15 4.71 0.02 -13.40
C LYS A 15 4.73 -0.20 -11.88
N ILE A 16 3.56 -0.08 -11.25
CA ILE A 16 3.42 -0.32 -9.81
C ILE A 16 3.00 -1.78 -9.60
N ILE A 17 3.67 -2.47 -8.70
CA ILE A 17 3.19 -3.68 -8.06
C ILE A 17 2.61 -3.25 -6.72
N PHE A 18 1.30 -3.28 -6.58
CA PHE A 18 0.62 -2.92 -5.36
C PHE A 18 0.22 -4.20 -4.61
N MET A 19 0.78 -4.41 -3.42
CA MET A 19 0.40 -5.52 -2.57
C MET A 19 -0.81 -5.11 -1.73
N ASP A 20 -1.95 -5.66 -2.10
CA ASP A 20 -3.25 -5.37 -1.51
C ASP A 20 -3.53 -6.22 -0.26
N TYR A 21 -3.13 -7.48 -0.31
CA TYR A 21 -3.40 -8.42 0.76
C TYR A 21 -2.35 -9.52 0.88
N MET A 22 -2.05 -9.89 2.12
CA MET A 22 -1.24 -11.07 2.41
C MET A 22 -1.75 -11.76 3.68
N ALA A 23 -1.92 -13.07 3.62
CA ALA A 23 -2.29 -13.88 4.77
C ALA A 23 -1.48 -15.17 4.83
N ILE A 24 -1.19 -15.61 6.04
CA ILE A 24 -0.56 -16.90 6.32
C ILE A 24 -1.41 -17.63 7.35
N ALA A 25 -1.63 -18.91 7.14
CA ALA A 25 -2.39 -19.74 8.07
C ALA A 25 -1.68 -19.80 9.43
N ASP A 26 -2.45 -19.74 10.51
CA ASP A 26 -1.92 -19.62 11.89
C ASP A 26 -0.93 -20.71 12.28
N GLU A 27 -1.12 -21.93 11.75
CA GLU A 27 -0.21 -23.05 11.98
C GLU A 27 1.21 -22.81 11.43
N TYR A 28 1.35 -21.91 10.44
CA TYR A 28 2.63 -21.56 9.81
C TYR A 28 3.22 -20.25 10.32
N LYS A 29 2.44 -19.38 10.96
CA LYS A 29 2.92 -18.10 11.54
C LYS A 29 4.05 -18.32 12.55
N LYS A 30 3.95 -19.38 13.36
CA LYS A 30 4.96 -19.72 14.39
C LYS A 30 6.31 -20.19 13.83
N ASN A 31 6.38 -20.57 12.57
CA ASN A 31 7.56 -21.17 11.95
C ASN A 31 8.37 -20.19 11.10
N SER A 32 8.15 -18.89 11.27
CA SER A 32 8.84 -17.83 10.51
C SER A 32 8.77 -18.01 8.99
N ILE A 33 7.72 -18.65 8.48
CA ILE A 33 7.54 -18.95 7.05
C ILE A 33 7.20 -17.67 6.26
N PHE A 34 6.72 -16.64 6.93
CA PHE A 34 6.32 -15.40 6.27
C PHE A 34 7.48 -14.75 5.49
N TYR A 35 8.66 -14.63 6.11
CA TYR A 35 9.80 -14.02 5.45
C TYR A 35 10.27 -14.78 4.20
N PRO A 36 10.52 -16.11 4.26
CA PRO A 36 10.82 -16.87 3.05
C PRO A 36 9.74 -16.77 1.97
N PHE A 37 8.46 -16.76 2.36
CA PHE A 37 7.36 -16.59 1.41
C PHE A 37 7.42 -15.21 0.72
N PHE A 38 7.63 -14.14 1.48
CA PHE A 38 7.76 -12.79 0.94
C PHE A 38 8.99 -12.65 0.04
N SER A 39 10.15 -13.15 0.47
CA SER A 39 11.38 -13.15 -0.32
C SER A 39 11.22 -13.95 -1.63
N MET A 40 10.51 -15.06 -1.60
CA MET A 40 10.20 -15.83 -2.81
C MET A 40 9.32 -15.03 -3.79
N LEU A 41 8.36 -14.25 -3.29
CA LEU A 41 7.56 -13.35 -4.13
C LEU A 41 8.43 -12.26 -4.76
N MET A 42 9.37 -11.67 -4.00
CA MET A 42 10.31 -10.69 -4.54
C MET A 42 11.18 -11.28 -5.64
N LEU A 43 11.71 -12.49 -5.45
CA LEU A 43 12.46 -13.20 -6.48
C LEU A 43 11.61 -13.46 -7.73
N TYR A 44 10.37 -13.88 -7.55
CA TYR A 44 9.44 -14.10 -8.67
C TYR A 44 9.24 -12.83 -9.50
N PHE A 45 9.06 -11.67 -8.85
CA PHE A 45 8.92 -10.40 -9.58
C PHE A 45 10.19 -10.01 -10.32
N ASN A 46 11.36 -10.25 -9.75
CA ASN A 46 12.63 -10.04 -10.44
C ASN A 46 12.76 -10.94 -11.67
N ASP A 47 12.46 -12.22 -11.53
CA ASP A 47 12.55 -13.18 -12.62
C ASP A 47 11.54 -12.91 -13.77
N THR A 48 10.42 -12.26 -13.46
CA THR A 48 9.42 -11.87 -14.46
C THR A 48 9.69 -10.53 -15.14
N GLY A 49 10.83 -9.88 -14.84
CA GLY A 49 11.20 -8.59 -15.43
C GLY A 49 10.45 -7.40 -14.85
N LEU A 50 9.87 -7.55 -13.66
CA LEU A 50 9.17 -6.49 -12.92
C LEU A 50 10.07 -5.81 -11.87
N ASP A 51 11.37 -6.09 -11.90
CA ASP A 51 12.40 -5.55 -11.00
C ASP A 51 12.53 -4.01 -11.06
N ASN A 52 12.16 -3.40 -12.21
CA ASN A 52 12.14 -1.95 -12.40
C ASN A 52 10.81 -1.29 -12.01
N SER A 53 9.93 -2.03 -11.34
CA SER A 53 8.63 -1.53 -10.90
C SER A 53 8.74 -0.82 -9.54
N TYR A 54 7.79 0.09 -9.27
CA TYR A 54 7.55 0.57 -7.91
C TYR A 54 6.80 -0.52 -7.16
N PHE A 55 7.38 -1.02 -6.08
CA PHE A 55 6.68 -1.96 -5.22
C PHE A 55 6.06 -1.18 -4.07
N ILE A 56 4.73 -1.18 -3.95
CA ILE A 56 4.00 -0.39 -2.95
C ILE A 56 3.07 -1.30 -2.16
N THR A 57 3.00 -1.07 -0.87
CA THR A 57 1.99 -1.65 0.02
C THR A 57 1.54 -0.60 1.02
N GLU A 58 0.39 -0.82 1.64
CA GLU A 58 -0.15 0.02 2.69
C GLU A 58 -0.30 -0.77 3.99
N ILE A 59 -0.02 -0.13 5.10
CA ILE A 59 -0.24 -0.72 6.43
C ILE A 59 -0.91 0.35 7.29
N GLY A 60 -2.00 -0.03 7.96
CA GLY A 60 -2.70 0.84 8.90
C GLY A 60 -1.75 1.40 9.96
N ALA A 61 -1.88 2.69 10.27
CA ALA A 61 -1.16 3.31 11.36
C ALA A 61 -1.61 2.69 12.69
N GLN A 62 -0.65 2.47 13.60
CA GLN A 62 -0.98 2.04 14.95
C GLN A 62 -1.60 3.22 15.69
N ASN A 63 -2.90 3.22 15.85
CA ASN A 63 -3.54 4.07 16.85
C ASN A 63 -3.21 3.52 18.24
N ASN A 64 -2.75 4.39 19.14
CA ASN A 64 -2.19 4.11 20.46
C ASN A 64 -3.08 3.36 21.46
N ASP A 65 -4.23 2.79 21.05
CA ASP A 65 -5.18 2.18 21.94
C ASP A 65 -5.53 0.72 21.57
N LYS A 66 -4.97 -0.18 22.35
CA LYS A 66 -5.48 -1.50 22.78
C LYS A 66 -5.30 -2.74 21.90
N TYR A 67 -5.01 -2.67 20.63
CA TYR A 67 -4.62 -3.87 19.87
C TYR A 67 -3.37 -3.60 19.05
N VAL A 68 -2.22 -4.02 19.59
CA VAL A 68 -1.04 -4.20 18.73
C VAL A 68 -1.41 -5.33 17.78
N ASP A 69 -1.74 -4.95 16.54
CA ASP A 69 -1.88 -5.94 15.47
C ASP A 69 -0.51 -6.55 15.21
N HIS A 70 -0.29 -7.72 15.81
CA HIS A 70 0.97 -8.45 15.71
C HIS A 70 1.34 -8.74 14.25
N ASP A 71 0.36 -8.92 13.40
CA ASP A 71 0.57 -9.22 11.99
C ASP A 71 1.12 -7.99 11.25
N SER A 72 0.60 -6.79 11.51
CA SER A 72 1.12 -5.52 10.97
C SER A 72 2.52 -5.20 11.47
N ALA A 73 2.80 -5.41 12.76
CA ALA A 73 4.13 -5.18 13.33
C ALA A 73 5.17 -6.15 12.72
N PHE A 74 4.78 -7.39 12.47
CA PHE A 74 5.63 -8.35 11.81
C PHE A 74 5.87 -8.01 10.34
N LEU A 75 4.83 -7.61 9.60
CA LEU A 75 4.94 -7.20 8.21
C LEU A 75 5.90 -6.01 8.08
N ARG A 76 5.82 -5.00 8.97
CA ARG A 76 6.77 -3.87 8.96
C ARG A 76 8.22 -4.32 9.09
N LYS A 77 8.52 -5.30 9.95
CA LYS A 77 9.87 -5.86 10.08
C LYS A 77 10.34 -6.52 8.78
N VAL A 78 9.46 -7.27 8.12
CA VAL A 78 9.77 -7.90 6.83
C VAL A 78 10.03 -6.84 5.76
N LEU A 79 9.20 -5.79 5.68
CA LEU A 79 9.40 -4.70 4.74
C LEU A 79 10.74 -3.97 5.00
N ALA A 80 11.11 -3.75 6.26
CA ALA A 80 12.40 -3.18 6.62
C ALA A 80 13.58 -4.06 6.14
N MET A 81 13.50 -5.38 6.34
CA MET A 81 14.52 -6.33 5.87
C MET A 81 14.62 -6.36 4.34
N GLU A 82 13.54 -6.08 3.64
CA GLU A 82 13.48 -5.99 2.18
C GLU A 82 13.78 -4.59 1.63
N ASN A 83 14.26 -3.67 2.48
CA ASN A 83 14.62 -2.30 2.12
C ASN A 83 13.46 -1.47 1.55
N PHE A 84 12.27 -1.63 2.11
CA PHE A 84 11.20 -0.67 1.89
C PHE A 84 11.42 0.58 2.73
N SER A 85 10.99 1.72 2.21
CA SER A 85 10.94 2.99 2.93
C SER A 85 9.49 3.41 3.12
N ILE A 86 9.21 4.13 4.20
CA ILE A 86 7.91 4.74 4.45
C ILE A 86 7.87 6.07 3.69
N ILE A 87 6.80 6.33 2.96
CA ILE A 87 6.54 7.64 2.35
C ILE A 87 6.00 8.55 3.44
N ASP A 88 6.76 9.59 3.80
CA ASP A 88 6.37 10.58 4.82
C ASP A 88 5.33 11.56 4.24
N SER A 89 4.12 11.10 4.13
CA SER A 89 2.99 11.88 3.63
C SER A 89 1.70 11.47 4.33
N PRO A 90 0.73 12.39 4.47
CA PRO A 90 -0.60 12.02 4.91
C PRO A 90 -1.20 11.00 3.94
N TYR A 91 -1.57 9.84 4.45
CA TYR A 91 -2.24 8.82 3.66
C TYR A 91 -3.30 8.12 4.52
N PHE A 92 -4.39 7.75 3.89
CA PHE A 92 -5.46 6.97 4.50
C PHE A 92 -5.81 5.84 3.54
N GLN A 93 -5.89 4.65 4.08
CA GLN A 93 -6.40 3.53 3.33
C GLN A 93 -7.89 3.78 3.02
N PRO A 94 -8.28 3.78 1.74
CA PRO A 94 -9.68 3.92 1.38
C PRO A 94 -10.55 2.84 2.03
N CYS A 95 -11.75 3.22 2.45
CA CYS A 95 -12.69 2.26 2.99
C CYS A 95 -13.11 1.23 1.93
N LEU A 96 -13.33 0.01 2.36
CA LEU A 96 -13.78 -1.07 1.51
C LEU A 96 -15.32 -1.12 1.51
N GLY A 97 -15.94 -0.68 0.39
CA GLY A 97 -17.37 -0.71 0.16
C GLY A 97 -18.14 0.51 0.70
N ASN A 98 -19.32 0.73 0.16
CA ASN A 98 -20.16 1.92 0.42
C ASN A 98 -20.57 2.11 1.86
N ASN A 99 -20.87 1.03 2.57
CA ASN A 99 -21.36 1.10 3.95
C ASN A 99 -20.34 1.69 4.94
N LYS A 100 -19.13 1.97 4.47
CA LYS A 100 -18.03 2.47 5.28
C LYS A 100 -17.45 3.79 4.77
N ILE A 101 -18.07 4.43 3.79
CA ILE A 101 -17.65 5.74 3.29
C ILE A 101 -17.53 6.71 4.48
N GLY A 102 -16.34 7.33 4.63
CA GLY A 102 -16.02 8.21 5.75
C GLY A 102 -15.37 7.54 6.96
N SER A 103 -15.22 6.21 6.99
CA SER A 103 -14.46 5.49 8.01
C SER A 103 -13.04 5.18 7.52
N ASN A 104 -12.26 6.22 7.22
CA ASN A 104 -10.90 6.08 6.75
C ASN A 104 -9.99 5.48 7.85
N ILE A 105 -9.08 4.65 7.45
CA ILE A 105 -8.05 4.10 8.32
C ILE A 105 -6.76 4.85 8.06
N ASP A 106 -6.24 5.53 9.08
CA ASP A 106 -4.90 6.12 8.98
C ASP A 106 -3.90 5.03 8.60
N ALA A 107 -3.10 5.27 7.58
CA ALA A 107 -2.17 4.29 7.05
C ALA A 107 -0.89 4.95 6.55
N HIS A 108 0.14 4.14 6.37
CA HIS A 108 1.37 4.53 5.70
C HIS A 108 1.53 3.75 4.41
N LEU A 109 2.03 4.42 3.38
CA LEU A 109 2.51 3.78 2.17
C LEU A 109 3.97 3.40 2.31
N TYR A 110 4.28 2.16 2.01
CA TYR A 110 5.63 1.61 1.98
C TYR A 110 6.05 1.45 0.53
N LEU A 111 7.24 1.91 0.20
CA LEU A 111 7.78 1.91 -1.15
C LEU A 111 9.12 1.20 -1.21
N LYS A 112 9.27 0.29 -2.17
CA LYS A 112 10.55 -0.24 -2.61
C LYS A 112 10.78 0.12 -4.07
N THR A 113 11.98 0.56 -4.40
CA THR A 113 12.42 0.88 -5.76
C THR A 113 13.66 0.09 -6.12
N SER A 114 13.94 -0.09 -7.40
CA SER A 114 15.15 -0.80 -7.88
C SER A 114 16.45 -0.13 -7.45
N ALA A 115 16.44 1.20 -7.35
CA ALA A 115 17.55 1.99 -6.83
C ALA A 115 17.12 2.72 -5.55
N PRO A 116 17.94 2.76 -4.50
CA PRO A 116 17.60 3.48 -3.28
C PRO A 116 17.28 4.95 -3.55
N LEU A 117 16.17 5.41 -3.00
CA LEU A 117 15.75 6.81 -3.03
C LEU A 117 15.59 7.30 -1.59
N ASN A 118 16.02 8.53 -1.33
CA ASN A 118 15.81 9.18 -0.04
C ASN A 118 14.60 10.10 -0.05
N LYS A 119 14.16 10.52 -1.24
CA LYS A 119 13.06 11.47 -1.43
C LYS A 119 12.32 11.19 -2.72
N LEU A 120 11.02 11.43 -2.72
CA LEU A 120 10.20 11.51 -3.92
C LEU A 120 9.95 12.97 -4.30
N SER A 121 9.89 13.28 -5.59
CA SER A 121 9.28 14.54 -6.00
C SER A 121 7.78 14.49 -5.72
N LYS A 122 7.18 15.63 -5.37
CA LYS A 122 5.73 15.74 -5.20
C LYS A 122 4.98 15.23 -6.43
N GLU A 123 5.45 15.58 -7.63
CA GLU A 123 4.84 15.14 -8.88
C GLU A 123 4.82 13.62 -9.03
N LEU A 124 5.94 12.95 -8.70
CA LEU A 124 6.03 11.49 -8.76
C LEU A 124 5.09 10.85 -7.73
N PHE A 125 5.08 11.35 -6.50
CA PHE A 125 4.18 10.84 -5.46
C PHE A 125 2.71 10.97 -5.86
N LEU A 126 2.29 12.12 -6.37
CA LEU A 126 0.90 12.34 -6.83
C LEU A 126 0.52 11.41 -7.99
N LYS A 127 1.46 11.11 -8.89
CA LYS A 127 1.22 10.12 -9.95
C LYS A 127 1.03 8.71 -9.38
N LEU A 128 1.89 8.29 -8.43
CA LEU A 128 1.76 6.99 -7.76
C LEU A 128 0.44 6.90 -7.01
N LEU A 129 0.11 7.93 -6.22
CA LEU A 129 -1.13 8.02 -5.47
C LEU A 129 -2.37 7.94 -6.38
N ARG A 130 -2.33 8.65 -7.51
CA ARG A 130 -3.42 8.62 -8.49
C ARG A 130 -3.65 7.22 -9.04
N GLU A 131 -2.59 6.49 -9.40
CA GLU A 131 -2.73 5.12 -9.89
C GLU A 131 -3.33 4.21 -8.81
N ILE A 132 -2.90 4.34 -7.55
CA ILE A 132 -3.43 3.55 -6.44
C ILE A 132 -4.92 3.86 -6.23
N LEU A 133 -5.29 5.14 -6.11
CA LEU A 133 -6.65 5.51 -5.79
C LEU A 133 -7.63 5.28 -6.95
N TYR A 134 -7.26 5.62 -8.19
CA TYR A 134 -8.18 5.53 -9.32
C TYR A 134 -8.09 4.21 -10.08
N GLU A 135 -6.88 3.70 -10.38
CA GLU A 135 -6.75 2.50 -11.19
C GLU A 135 -6.87 1.22 -10.36
N HIS A 136 -6.56 1.28 -9.06
CA HIS A 136 -6.79 0.14 -8.17
C HIS A 136 -8.14 0.25 -7.45
N TYR A 137 -8.30 1.19 -6.50
CA TYR A 137 -9.51 1.26 -5.67
C TYR A 137 -10.77 1.60 -6.46
N ASP A 138 -10.80 2.71 -7.18
CA ASP A 138 -12.00 3.17 -7.90
C ASP A 138 -12.44 2.17 -8.98
N SER A 139 -11.48 1.64 -9.75
CA SER A 139 -11.77 0.67 -10.81
C SER A 139 -12.34 -0.65 -10.29
N TRP A 140 -11.90 -1.13 -9.12
CA TRP A 140 -12.47 -2.32 -8.48
C TRP A 140 -13.94 -2.10 -8.14
N TYR A 141 -14.26 -0.98 -7.48
CA TYR A 141 -15.61 -0.69 -7.04
C TYR A 141 -16.57 -0.32 -8.16
N LYS A 142 -16.06 0.18 -9.28
CA LYS A 142 -16.84 0.36 -10.50
C LYS A 142 -17.46 -0.93 -11.01
N ILE A 143 -16.80 -2.05 -10.81
CA ILE A 143 -17.31 -3.37 -11.26
C ILE A 143 -18.25 -3.99 -10.21
N MET A 144 -18.03 -3.70 -8.94
CA MET A 144 -18.70 -4.38 -7.82
C MET A 144 -19.96 -3.67 -7.33
N LEU A 145 -20.08 -2.35 -7.54
CA LEU A 145 -21.17 -1.54 -7.02
C LEU A 145 -22.23 -1.26 -8.06
N SER A 146 -23.46 -0.96 -7.61
CA SER A 146 -24.47 -0.38 -8.48
C SER A 146 -24.06 1.03 -8.95
N ASN A 147 -24.67 1.52 -10.03
CA ASN A 147 -24.31 2.84 -10.58
C ASN A 147 -24.46 4.00 -9.59
N SER A 148 -25.43 3.94 -8.67
CA SER A 148 -25.64 4.97 -7.65
C SER A 148 -24.57 4.90 -6.57
N GLU A 149 -24.29 3.71 -6.06
CA GLU A 149 -23.27 3.47 -5.05
C GLU A 149 -21.86 3.78 -5.58
N TYR A 150 -21.60 3.43 -6.84
CA TYR A 150 -20.33 3.75 -7.47
C TYR A 150 -20.11 5.26 -7.58
N LYS A 151 -21.13 6.05 -7.91
CA LYS A 151 -21.00 7.52 -7.96
C LYS A 151 -20.59 8.10 -6.60
N GLU A 152 -21.17 7.61 -5.52
CA GLU A 152 -20.79 8.02 -4.16
C GLU A 152 -19.35 7.62 -3.84
N TYR A 153 -18.99 6.38 -4.15
CA TYR A 153 -17.63 5.90 -3.92
C TYR A 153 -16.58 6.66 -4.76
N HIS A 154 -16.86 6.88 -6.03
CA HIS A 154 -16.00 7.66 -6.90
C HIS A 154 -15.77 9.08 -6.36
N GLN A 155 -16.84 9.77 -5.93
CA GLN A 155 -16.70 11.09 -5.34
C GLN A 155 -15.87 11.06 -4.04
N TYR A 156 -16.02 10.02 -3.24
CA TYR A 156 -15.21 9.82 -2.06
C TYR A 156 -13.72 9.68 -2.43
N ILE A 157 -13.36 8.88 -3.42
CA ILE A 157 -11.96 8.73 -3.90
C ILE A 157 -11.41 10.07 -4.42
N VAL A 158 -12.20 10.83 -5.17
CA VAL A 158 -11.81 12.18 -5.64
C VAL A 158 -11.49 13.10 -4.45
N ASN A 159 -12.38 13.15 -3.47
CA ASN A 159 -12.20 13.99 -2.28
C ASN A 159 -10.94 13.60 -1.48
N GLU A 160 -10.67 12.29 -1.36
CA GLU A 160 -9.47 11.79 -0.66
C GLU A 160 -8.18 12.17 -1.40
N TYR A 161 -8.17 12.04 -2.72
CA TYR A 161 -7.03 12.48 -3.52
C TYR A 161 -6.76 13.98 -3.34
N GLU A 162 -7.79 14.83 -3.49
CA GLU A 162 -7.67 16.29 -3.33
C GLU A 162 -7.23 16.70 -1.92
N ARG A 163 -7.71 15.98 -0.91
CA ARG A 163 -7.31 16.21 0.48
C ARG A 163 -5.82 15.93 0.70
N ILE A 164 -5.32 14.79 0.21
CA ILE A 164 -3.90 14.45 0.32
C ILE A 164 -3.05 15.43 -0.51
N GLU A 165 -3.44 15.73 -1.74
CA GLU A 165 -2.76 16.69 -2.61
C GLU A 165 -2.64 18.06 -1.94
N SER A 166 -3.72 18.54 -1.29
CA SER A 166 -3.74 19.81 -0.57
C SER A 166 -2.85 19.82 0.67
N ALA A 167 -2.76 18.70 1.38
CA ALA A 167 -1.93 18.56 2.58
C ALA A 167 -0.43 18.63 2.29
N ILE A 168 -0.01 18.24 1.07
CA ILE A 168 1.40 18.23 0.66
C ILE A 168 1.82 19.46 -0.17
N THR A 169 0.97 20.50 -0.25
CA THR A 169 1.21 21.67 -1.12
C THR A 169 2.44 22.50 -0.76
N LEU A 170 2.97 22.40 0.45
CA LEU A 170 4.06 23.24 0.92
C LEU A 170 5.47 22.70 0.63
N ASN A 171 5.61 21.43 0.24
CA ASN A 171 6.91 20.80 0.03
C ASN A 171 7.02 20.22 -1.39
N ASP A 172 8.07 20.61 -2.13
CA ASP A 172 8.37 20.05 -3.47
C ASP A 172 8.88 18.60 -3.41
N LYS A 173 9.27 18.14 -2.22
CA LYS A 173 9.83 16.79 -1.99
C LYS A 173 9.21 16.16 -0.77
N ILE A 174 9.00 14.86 -0.87
CA ILE A 174 8.48 14.00 0.19
C ILE A 174 9.61 13.11 0.66
N GLU A 175 9.90 13.12 1.94
CA GLU A 175 10.94 12.29 2.54
C GLU A 175 10.55 10.81 2.49
N LEU A 176 11.56 9.96 2.35
CA LEU A 176 11.44 8.53 2.52
C LEU A 176 12.15 8.15 3.82
N ILE A 177 11.41 7.58 4.75
CA ILE A 177 11.89 7.22 6.09
C ILE A 177 12.19 5.72 6.13
N ASP A 178 13.32 5.35 6.70
CA ASP A 178 13.66 3.94 6.89
C ASP A 178 12.67 3.25 7.82
N CYS A 179 12.19 2.07 7.44
CA CYS A 179 11.25 1.28 8.23
C CYS A 179 11.79 0.87 9.62
N VAL A 180 13.10 0.98 9.84
CA VAL A 180 13.76 0.60 11.11
C VAL A 180 13.62 1.70 12.18
N SER A 181 13.24 2.92 11.78
CA SER A 181 13.23 4.12 12.65
C SER A 181 11.87 4.40 13.27
N SER A 182 10.87 3.57 13.01
CA SER A 182 9.47 3.79 13.44
C SER A 182 8.97 2.75 14.45
#